data_57c2c3e0b93cbfb6c290fbc5c9cc2be5
#
_entry.id   57c2c3e0b93cbfb6c290fbc5c9cc2be5
#
_cell.length_a   1.000
_cell.length_b   1.000
_cell.length_c   1.000
_cell.angle_alpha   90.00
_cell.angle_beta   90.00
_cell.angle_gamma   90.00
#
_symmetry.space_group_name_H-M   'P 1'
#
loop_
_entity.id
_entity.type
_entity.pdbx_description
1 polymer ?
#
loop_
_entity_poly.entity_id
_entity_poly.type
_entity_poly.pdbx_seq_one_letter_code
_entity_poly.pdbx_strand_id
1 'polypeptide(L)'
;MNTQQLAKLRSIVPEMRRVRHIHFVGIGGAGMGGIAEVLANEGYQISGSDLAPNPVTQQLMNLGATIYFNHRPENVRDASVVVVSSAISADNPEIVAAHEARIPVIRRAEMLAELMRFRHGILSLIHISE
;
A
#
# COMPACT_ATOMS: atom_id res chain seq x y z
N MET A 1 15.33 18.00 -7.40
CA MET A 1 14.42 17.16 -8.21
C MET A 1 14.39 17.73 -9.63
N ASN A 2 14.59 16.88 -10.63
CA ASN A 2 14.62 17.34 -12.02
C ASN A 2 13.20 17.38 -12.62
N THR A 3 13.10 17.93 -13.84
CA THR A 3 11.82 18.12 -14.53
C THR A 3 11.11 16.81 -14.80
N GLN A 4 11.85 15.75 -15.16
CA GLN A 4 11.26 14.43 -15.42
C GLN A 4 10.69 13.81 -14.16
N GLN A 5 11.37 13.96 -13.03
CA GLN A 5 10.88 13.47 -11.75
C GLN A 5 9.61 14.19 -11.32
N LEU A 6 9.57 15.52 -11.52
CA LEU A 6 8.37 16.31 -11.22
C LEU A 6 7.18 15.89 -12.08
N ALA A 7 7.41 15.68 -13.38
CA ALA A 7 6.35 15.25 -14.28
C ALA A 7 5.81 13.88 -13.88
N LYS A 8 6.70 12.96 -13.51
CA LYS A 8 6.32 11.62 -13.06
C LYS A 8 5.49 11.69 -11.78
N LEU A 9 5.90 12.52 -10.82
CA LEU A 9 5.16 12.72 -9.56
C LEU A 9 3.79 13.33 -9.81
N ARG A 10 3.69 14.30 -10.71
CA ARG A 10 2.39 14.90 -11.06
C ARG A 10 1.41 13.90 -11.65
N SER A 11 1.91 12.93 -12.42
CA SER A 11 1.05 11.89 -12.97
C SER A 11 0.57 10.90 -11.91
N ILE A 12 1.33 10.72 -10.83
CA ILE A 12 1.00 9.80 -9.74
C ILE A 12 0.07 10.44 -8.69
N VAL A 13 0.23 11.74 -8.42
CA VAL A 13 -0.53 12.42 -7.35
C VAL A 13 -2.05 12.27 -7.50
N PRO A 14 -2.66 12.43 -8.69
CA PRO A 14 -4.11 12.20 -8.81
C PRO A 14 -4.54 10.79 -8.45
N GLU A 15 -3.75 9.79 -8.80
CA GLU A 15 -4.03 8.40 -8.44
C GLU A 15 -3.87 8.19 -6.93
N MET A 16 -2.85 8.77 -6.33
CA MET A 16 -2.62 8.67 -4.88
C MET A 16 -3.74 9.33 -4.07
N ARG A 17 -4.38 10.38 -4.58
CA ARG A 17 -5.53 11.00 -3.93
C ARG A 17 -6.74 10.07 -3.85
N ARG A 18 -6.82 9.08 -4.74
CA ARG A 18 -7.89 8.10 -4.77
C ARG A 18 -7.62 6.89 -3.91
N VAL A 19 -6.41 6.79 -3.35
CA VAL A 19 -6.06 5.67 -2.49
C VAL A 19 -6.85 5.79 -1.18
N ARG A 20 -7.67 4.78 -0.91
CA ARG A 20 -8.44 4.68 0.32
C ARG A 20 -8.20 3.37 1.03
N HIS A 21 -8.02 2.31 0.28
CA HIS A 21 -7.84 0.96 0.79
C HIS A 21 -6.53 0.39 0.27
N ILE A 22 -5.61 0.10 1.17
CA ILE A 22 -4.29 -0.44 0.86
C ILE A 22 -4.24 -1.89 1.31
N HIS A 23 -3.93 -2.79 0.40
CA HIS A 23 -3.78 -4.21 0.70
C HIS A 23 -2.30 -4.61 0.65
N PHE A 24 -1.84 -5.26 1.71
CA PHE A 24 -0.44 -5.70 1.84
C PHE A 24 -0.34 -7.21 1.70
N VAL A 25 0.36 -7.69 0.67
CA VAL A 25 0.62 -9.11 0.48
C VAL A 25 1.90 -9.49 1.22
N GLY A 26 1.80 -10.38 2.19
CA GLY A 26 2.89 -10.68 3.11
C GLY A 26 3.03 -9.63 4.22
N ILE A 27 1.91 -9.22 4.79
CA ILE A 27 1.84 -8.08 5.72
C ILE A 27 2.68 -8.27 6.98
N GLY A 28 2.92 -9.51 7.39
CA GLY A 28 3.77 -9.80 8.54
C GLY A 28 5.27 -9.75 8.25
N GLY A 29 5.67 -9.49 7.00
CA GLY A 29 7.06 -9.43 6.61
C GLY A 29 7.80 -8.21 7.15
N ALA A 30 9.13 -8.27 7.10
CA ALA A 30 9.98 -7.19 7.60
C ALA A 30 9.68 -5.88 6.89
N GLY A 31 9.51 -4.82 7.66
CA GLY A 31 9.24 -3.48 7.12
C GLY A 31 7.81 -3.22 6.68
N MET A 32 6.98 -4.26 6.60
CA MET A 32 5.59 -4.11 6.13
C MET A 32 4.68 -3.60 7.25
N GLY A 33 4.77 -4.21 8.43
CA GLY A 33 3.86 -3.92 9.54
C GLY A 33 3.95 -2.50 10.04
N GLY A 34 5.15 -1.95 10.14
CA GLY A 34 5.34 -0.58 10.58
C GLY A 34 4.71 0.43 9.64
N ILE A 35 4.88 0.23 8.34
CA ILE A 35 4.29 1.10 7.33
C ILE A 35 2.77 0.97 7.34
N ALA A 36 2.25 -0.25 7.44
CA ALA A 36 0.81 -0.47 7.53
C ALA A 36 0.20 0.22 8.74
N GLU A 37 0.89 0.17 9.89
CA GLU A 37 0.44 0.84 11.11
C GLU A 37 0.37 2.35 10.94
N VAL A 38 1.41 2.96 10.37
CA VAL A 38 1.43 4.40 10.11
C VAL A 38 0.27 4.81 9.23
N LEU A 39 0.04 4.07 8.15
CA LEU A 39 -1.04 4.39 7.22
C LEU A 39 -2.43 4.16 7.82
N ALA A 40 -2.58 3.14 8.66
CA ALA A 40 -3.83 2.93 9.40
C ALA A 40 -4.12 4.13 10.32
N ASN A 41 -3.09 4.64 11.00
CA ASN A 41 -3.24 5.81 11.87
C ASN A 41 -3.54 7.09 11.09
N GLU A 42 -3.16 7.14 9.81
CA GLU A 42 -3.48 8.28 8.94
C GLU A 42 -4.89 8.20 8.37
N GLY A 43 -5.63 7.14 8.64
CA GLY A 43 -7.02 7.00 8.22
C GLY A 43 -7.26 6.14 7.01
N TYR A 44 -6.22 5.50 6.47
CA TYR A 44 -6.41 4.55 5.35
C TYR A 44 -7.00 3.25 5.85
N GLN A 45 -7.88 2.66 5.05
CA GLN A 45 -8.35 1.31 5.29
C GLN A 45 -7.22 0.34 4.94
N ILE A 46 -6.85 -0.52 5.87
CA ILE A 46 -5.75 -1.45 5.70
C ILE A 46 -6.29 -2.88 5.69
N SER A 47 -5.84 -3.66 4.73
CA SER A 47 -6.01 -5.10 4.73
C SER A 47 -4.68 -5.75 4.38
N GLY A 48 -4.58 -7.03 4.62
CA GLY A 48 -3.37 -7.75 4.26
C GLY A 48 -3.56 -9.24 4.32
N SER A 49 -2.60 -9.96 3.77
CA SER A 49 -2.56 -11.42 3.79
C SER A 49 -1.21 -11.90 4.27
N ASP A 50 -1.23 -13.05 4.92
CA ASP A 50 -0.02 -13.76 5.33
C ASP A 50 -0.38 -15.24 5.50
N LEU A 51 0.63 -16.08 5.69
CA LEU A 51 0.40 -17.51 5.83
C LEU A 51 0.09 -17.91 7.27
N ALA A 52 0.55 -17.15 8.26
CA ALA A 52 0.37 -17.50 9.65
C ALA A 52 0.26 -16.26 10.54
N PRO A 53 -0.50 -16.33 11.64
CA PRO A 53 -0.56 -15.25 12.62
C PRO A 53 0.80 -14.99 13.26
N ASN A 54 1.08 -13.74 13.58
CA ASN A 54 2.25 -13.34 14.34
C ASN A 54 1.92 -12.06 15.14
N PRO A 55 2.81 -11.56 16.01
CA PRO A 55 2.54 -10.36 16.79
C PRO A 55 2.21 -9.13 15.94
N VAL A 56 2.83 -9.01 14.77
CA VAL A 56 2.59 -7.88 13.86
C VAL A 56 1.16 -7.93 13.32
N THR A 57 0.71 -9.08 12.84
CA THR A 57 -0.65 -9.21 12.33
C THR A 57 -1.67 -8.99 13.43
N GLN A 58 -1.40 -9.46 14.65
CA GLN A 58 -2.30 -9.25 15.78
C GLN A 58 -2.45 -7.75 16.10
N GLN A 59 -1.33 -7.02 16.12
CA GLN A 59 -1.37 -5.59 16.40
C GLN A 59 -2.16 -4.83 15.33
N LEU A 60 -1.97 -5.19 14.06
CA LEU A 60 -2.71 -4.56 12.97
C LEU A 60 -4.21 -4.84 13.06
N MET A 61 -4.58 -6.06 13.43
CA MET A 61 -5.99 -6.39 13.65
C MET A 61 -6.58 -5.56 14.78
N ASN A 62 -5.82 -5.32 15.83
CA ASN A 62 -6.25 -4.47 16.94
C ASN A 62 -6.46 -3.01 16.50
N LEU A 63 -5.78 -2.57 15.45
CA LEU A 63 -5.95 -1.24 14.86
C LEU A 63 -7.09 -1.17 13.85
N GLY A 64 -7.77 -2.27 13.61
CA GLY A 64 -8.90 -2.31 12.69
C GLY A 64 -8.58 -2.86 11.30
N ALA A 65 -7.34 -3.32 11.06
CA ALA A 65 -7.00 -3.93 9.79
C ALA A 65 -7.66 -5.30 9.61
N THR A 66 -8.01 -5.62 8.37
CA THR A 66 -8.54 -6.93 8.01
C THR A 66 -7.39 -7.82 7.53
N ILE A 67 -7.13 -8.92 8.22
CA ILE A 67 -6.02 -9.82 7.88
C ILE A 67 -6.59 -11.16 7.43
N TYR A 68 -6.11 -11.62 6.27
CA TYR A 68 -6.44 -12.93 5.71
C TYR A 68 -5.23 -13.86 5.88
N PHE A 69 -5.46 -15.08 6.38
CA PHE A 69 -4.39 -16.07 6.52
C PHE A 69 -4.39 -17.05 5.36
N ASN A 70 -4.54 -16.52 4.16
CA ASN A 70 -4.50 -17.22 2.90
C ASN A 70 -4.14 -16.21 1.80
N HIS A 71 -3.83 -16.72 0.60
CA HIS A 71 -3.61 -15.88 -0.58
C HIS A 71 -4.67 -16.23 -1.61
N ARG A 72 -5.71 -15.42 -1.69
CA ARG A 72 -6.84 -15.61 -2.61
C ARG A 72 -7.10 -14.36 -3.44
N PRO A 73 -7.53 -14.49 -4.68
CA PRO A 73 -7.86 -13.34 -5.53
C PRO A 73 -8.87 -12.38 -4.90
N GLU A 74 -9.83 -12.91 -4.14
CA GLU A 74 -10.88 -12.09 -3.51
C GLU A 74 -10.32 -11.09 -2.51
N ASN A 75 -9.16 -11.36 -1.94
CA ASN A 75 -8.57 -10.51 -0.91
C ASN A 75 -8.21 -9.11 -1.42
N VAL A 76 -7.99 -8.95 -2.72
CA VAL A 76 -7.59 -7.66 -3.31
C VAL A 76 -8.74 -6.94 -4.01
N ARG A 77 -9.95 -7.50 -3.99
CA ARG A 77 -11.08 -7.02 -4.80
C ARG A 77 -11.36 -5.53 -4.63
N ASP A 78 -11.32 -5.02 -3.42
CA ASP A 78 -11.67 -3.63 -3.12
C ASP A 78 -10.46 -2.75 -2.86
N ALA A 79 -9.25 -3.25 -3.11
CA ALA A 79 -8.04 -2.49 -2.85
C ALA A 79 -7.83 -1.39 -3.89
N SER A 80 -7.39 -0.23 -3.43
CA SER A 80 -6.98 0.86 -4.30
C SER A 80 -5.55 0.67 -4.79
N VAL A 81 -4.71 0.05 -3.97
CA VAL A 81 -3.32 -0.26 -4.27
C VAL A 81 -2.93 -1.52 -3.51
N VAL A 82 -2.04 -2.30 -4.10
CA VAL A 82 -1.52 -3.53 -3.49
C VAL A 82 -0.02 -3.36 -3.28
N VAL A 83 0.44 -3.58 -2.06
CA VAL A 83 1.85 -3.53 -1.68
C VAL A 83 2.31 -4.94 -1.42
N VAL A 84 3.44 -5.34 -2.00
CA VAL A 84 3.93 -6.70 -1.97
C VAL A 84 5.28 -6.76 -1.28
N SER A 85 5.44 -7.71 -0.35
CA SER A 85 6.74 -8.02 0.23
C SER A 85 7.69 -8.59 -0.84
N SER A 86 8.98 -8.30 -0.73
CA SER A 86 9.98 -8.82 -1.64
C SER A 86 10.07 -10.36 -1.63
N ALA A 87 9.56 -11.00 -0.58
CA ALA A 87 9.55 -12.47 -0.46
C ALA A 87 8.41 -13.13 -1.24
N ILE A 88 7.44 -12.36 -1.73
CA ILE A 88 6.28 -12.90 -2.45
C ILE A 88 6.61 -12.98 -3.95
N SER A 89 6.32 -14.14 -4.56
CA SER A 89 6.58 -14.32 -5.98
C SER A 89 5.48 -13.73 -6.85
N ALA A 90 5.83 -13.41 -8.11
CA ALA A 90 4.93 -12.72 -9.02
C ALA A 90 3.70 -13.56 -9.43
N ASP A 91 3.74 -14.87 -9.22
CA ASP A 91 2.62 -15.77 -9.53
C ASP A 91 1.63 -15.93 -8.37
N ASN A 92 1.82 -15.20 -7.28
CA ASN A 92 0.87 -15.21 -6.16
C ASN A 92 -0.52 -14.81 -6.67
N PRO A 93 -1.59 -15.56 -6.29
CA PRO A 93 -2.94 -15.28 -6.77
C PRO A 93 -3.41 -13.85 -6.54
N GLU A 94 -3.01 -13.22 -5.46
CA GLU A 94 -3.41 -11.84 -5.16
C GLU A 94 -2.71 -10.86 -6.10
N ILE A 95 -1.45 -11.10 -6.47
CA ILE A 95 -0.74 -10.25 -7.42
C ILE A 95 -1.34 -10.40 -8.81
N VAL A 96 -1.62 -11.62 -9.23
CA VAL A 96 -2.26 -11.89 -10.53
C VAL A 96 -3.62 -11.19 -10.60
N ALA A 97 -4.43 -11.32 -9.55
CA ALA A 97 -5.74 -10.68 -9.50
C ALA A 97 -5.63 -9.16 -9.54
N ALA A 98 -4.65 -8.58 -8.87
CA ALA A 98 -4.43 -7.14 -8.88
C ALA A 98 -4.10 -6.65 -10.29
N HIS A 99 -3.21 -7.35 -11.00
CA HIS A 99 -2.87 -7.00 -12.38
C HIS A 99 -4.08 -7.11 -13.31
N GLU A 100 -4.87 -8.16 -13.17
CA GLU A 100 -6.07 -8.36 -13.98
C GLU A 100 -7.11 -7.26 -13.73
N ALA A 101 -7.23 -6.81 -12.50
CA ALA A 101 -8.15 -5.73 -12.13
C ALA A 101 -7.56 -4.35 -12.35
N ARG A 102 -6.33 -4.25 -12.86
CA ARG A 102 -5.61 -2.99 -13.07
C ARG A 102 -5.41 -2.18 -11.78
N ILE A 103 -5.25 -2.88 -10.67
CA ILE A 103 -4.91 -2.26 -9.41
C ILE A 103 -3.39 -2.06 -9.37
N PRO A 104 -2.89 -0.85 -9.07
CA PRO A 104 -1.45 -0.64 -8.99
C PRO A 104 -0.79 -1.56 -7.96
N VAL A 105 0.35 -2.13 -8.32
CA VAL A 105 1.12 -3.02 -7.44
C VAL A 105 2.46 -2.37 -7.15
N ILE A 106 2.76 -2.17 -5.88
CA ILE A 106 4.02 -1.60 -5.40
C ILE A 106 4.79 -2.71 -4.71
N ARG A 107 5.98 -3.01 -5.22
CA ARG A 107 6.73 -4.18 -4.76
C ARG A 107 7.51 -3.97 -3.47
N ARG A 108 7.59 -2.74 -2.99
CA ARG A 108 8.33 -2.43 -1.75
C ARG A 108 7.55 -1.42 -0.96
N ALA A 109 7.29 -1.75 0.30
CA ALA A 109 6.53 -0.87 1.18
C ALA A 109 7.20 0.50 1.36
N GLU A 110 8.54 0.53 1.31
CA GLU A 110 9.29 1.77 1.41
C GLU A 110 8.96 2.72 0.25
N MET A 111 8.71 2.18 -0.95
CA MET A 111 8.31 3.00 -2.09
C MET A 111 6.97 3.66 -1.87
N LEU A 112 6.02 2.93 -1.28
CA LEU A 112 4.73 3.52 -0.95
C LEU A 112 4.89 4.63 0.10
N ALA A 113 5.70 4.39 1.12
CA ALA A 113 5.95 5.39 2.15
C ALA A 113 6.54 6.68 1.57
N GLU A 114 7.50 6.55 0.63
CA GLU A 114 8.08 7.70 -0.05
C GLU A 114 7.05 8.44 -0.91
N LEU A 115 6.23 7.71 -1.67
CA LEU A 115 5.18 8.32 -2.48
C LEU A 115 4.19 9.11 -1.63
N MET A 116 3.80 8.56 -0.49
CA MET A 116 2.88 9.25 0.42
C MET A 116 3.54 10.49 1.00
N ARG A 117 4.81 10.44 1.32
CA ARG A 117 5.56 11.60 1.80
C ARG A 117 5.63 12.69 0.73
N PHE A 118 5.92 12.33 -0.51
CA PHE A 118 5.91 13.25 -1.63
C PHE A 118 4.55 13.90 -1.84
N ARG A 119 3.48 13.11 -1.74
CA ARG A 119 2.12 13.63 -1.84
C ARG A 119 1.89 14.76 -0.84
N HIS A 120 2.26 14.54 0.41
CA HIS A 120 2.13 15.57 1.45
C HIS A 120 2.98 16.79 1.15
N GLY A 121 4.22 16.59 0.71
CA GLY A 121 5.11 17.67 0.34
C GLY A 121 4.58 18.50 -0.83
N ILE A 122 4.06 17.85 -1.87
CA ILE A 122 3.49 18.54 -3.02
C ILE A 122 2.26 19.33 -2.62
N LEU A 123 1.38 18.76 -1.80
CA LEU A 123 0.19 19.45 -1.31
C LEU A 123 0.55 20.67 -0.47
N SER A 124 1.58 20.56 0.36
CA SER A 124 2.06 21.71 1.15
C SER A 124 2.56 22.84 0.25
N LEU A 125 3.29 22.51 -0.81
CA LEU A 125 3.77 23.49 -1.78
C LEU A 125 2.62 24.17 -2.51
N ILE A 126 1.59 23.43 -2.89
CA ILE A 126 0.41 23.99 -3.53
C ILE A 126 -0.30 24.98 -2.60
N HIS A 127 -0.43 24.65 -1.31
CA HIS A 127 -1.04 25.54 -0.33
C HIS A 127 -0.24 26.81 -0.12
N ILE A 128 1.08 26.71 -0.11
CA ILE A 128 1.95 27.86 0.06
C ILE A 128 1.86 28.82 -1.13
N SER A 129 1.67 28.27 -2.34
CA SER A 129 1.62 29.07 -3.55
C SER A 129 0.27 29.79 -3.76
N GLU A 130 -0.73 29.44 -3.02
CA GLU A 130 -2.03 30.12 -3.06
C GLU A 130 -2.04 31.36 -2.15
#